data_d9b795d1b560213a11484963986f050f
#
_entry.id   d9b795d1b560213a11484963986f050f
#
_cell.length_a   1.000
_cell.length_b   1.000
_cell.length_c   1.000
_cell.angle_alpha   90.00
_cell.angle_beta   90.00
_cell.angle_gamma   90.00
#
_symmetry.space_group_name_H-M   'P 1'
#
loop_
_entity.id
_entity.type
_entity.pdbx_description
1 polymer ?
#
loop_
_entity_poly.entity_id
_entity_poly.type
_entity_poly.pdbx_seq_one_letter_code
_entity_poly.pdbx_strand_id
1 'polypeptide(L)'
;MFGKKKNDGKVTLMHYEGLQGFRQDFPCKAELDASSIIFTNEVSGTAKLPFTQIQSIDYMPELNFMGKYHNNPTTTAKAGMKWFSVVNYTSSSGEAKYLAFWSVDSTGRKFFDEVRNRTALGSVTL
;
A
#
# COMPACT_ATOMS: atom_id res chain seq x y z
N MET A 1 1.14 -13.49 -26.60
CA MET A 1 1.19 -13.33 -26.11
C MET A 1 1.03 -13.19 -25.47
N PHE A 2 1.03 -13.16 -25.20
CA PHE A 2 0.76 -13.03 -24.66
C PHE A 2 0.84 -12.67 -23.71
N GLY A 3 0.62 -12.61 -23.38
CA GLY A 3 0.45 -12.20 -22.52
C GLY A 3 1.18 -11.99 -21.61
N LYS A 4 1.69 -11.92 -21.31
CA LYS A 4 2.14 -11.72 -20.45
C LYS A 4 2.42 -10.90 -19.95
N LYS A 5 2.46 -10.38 -19.94
CA LYS A 5 2.60 -9.46 -19.48
C LYS A 5 2.04 -9.02 -18.59
N LYS A 6 1.35 -9.30 -18.58
CA LYS A 6 0.63 -8.93 -17.74
C LYS A 6 1.17 -8.60 -16.58
N ASN A 7 1.80 -9.07 -16.33
CA ASN A 7 2.24 -8.96 -15.16
C ASN A 7 3.42 -8.16 -15.10
N ASP A 8 3.51 -7.06 -15.63
CA ASP A 8 4.58 -6.16 -15.57
C ASP A 8 4.97 -5.84 -14.17
N GLY A 9 4.52 -6.62 -13.18
CA GLY A 9 4.80 -6.32 -11.80
C GLY A 9 3.87 -5.29 -11.21
N LYS A 10 2.88 -4.88 -11.95
CA LYS A 10 1.90 -3.90 -11.48
C LYS A 10 0.68 -4.59 -10.94
N VAL A 11 0.18 -4.08 -9.81
CA VAL A 11 -1.08 -4.56 -9.26
C VAL A 11 -2.00 -3.38 -9.09
N THR A 12 -3.29 -3.66 -8.95
CA THR A 12 -4.27 -2.62 -8.68
C THR A 12 -4.73 -2.76 -7.24
N LEU A 13 -4.63 -1.67 -6.51
CA LEU A 13 -5.09 -1.59 -5.13
C LEU A 13 -6.08 -0.44 -5.05
N MET A 14 -6.94 -0.47 -4.04
CA MET A 14 -7.83 0.65 -3.81
C MET A 14 -7.14 1.58 -2.82
N HIS A 15 -6.90 2.81 -3.23
CA HIS A 15 -6.29 3.80 -2.36
C HIS A 15 -7.33 4.28 -1.37
N TYR A 16 -6.99 4.28 -0.09
CA TYR A 16 -7.89 4.82 0.92
C TYR A 16 -7.44 6.22 1.33
N GLU A 17 -6.21 6.35 1.79
CA GLU A 17 -5.71 7.67 2.18
C GLU A 17 -4.19 7.68 2.26
N GLY A 18 -3.62 8.86 2.23
CA GLY A 18 -2.18 9.06 2.42
C GLY A 18 -1.46 9.61 1.21
N LEU A 19 -1.93 9.32 0.00
CA LEU A 19 -1.30 9.86 -1.20
C LEU A 19 -2.01 11.13 -1.58
N GLN A 20 -1.31 12.24 -1.48
CA GLN A 20 -1.88 13.53 -1.79
C GLN A 20 -2.35 13.56 -3.24
N GLY A 21 -3.56 14.01 -3.45
CA GLY A 21 -4.12 14.09 -4.80
C GLY A 21 -4.79 12.82 -5.27
N PHE A 22 -4.58 11.70 -4.59
CA PHE A 22 -5.24 10.44 -4.96
C PHE A 22 -6.57 10.36 -4.20
N ARG A 23 -7.61 9.96 -4.91
CA ARG A 23 -8.94 9.93 -4.31
C ARG A 23 -9.13 8.71 -3.43
N GLN A 24 -9.94 8.89 -2.40
CA GLN A 24 -10.28 7.80 -1.50
C GLN A 24 -11.18 6.80 -2.21
N ASP A 25 -10.94 5.52 -1.96
CA ASP A 25 -11.70 4.42 -2.53
C ASP A 25 -11.64 4.41 -4.06
N PHE A 26 -10.48 4.75 -4.60
CA PHE A 26 -10.26 4.81 -6.02
C PHE A 26 -9.11 3.89 -6.40
N PRO A 27 -9.18 3.25 -7.57
CA PRO A 27 -8.11 2.33 -7.99
C PRO A 27 -6.79 3.04 -8.18
N CYS A 28 -5.73 2.38 -7.81
CA CYS A 28 -4.38 2.89 -7.91
C CYS A 28 -3.48 1.74 -8.35
N LYS A 29 -2.60 1.99 -9.29
CA LYS A 29 -1.63 0.99 -9.69
C LYS A 29 -0.41 1.10 -8.80
N ALA A 30 0.16 -0.04 -8.45
CA ALA A 30 1.37 -0.08 -7.65
C ALA A 30 2.36 -1.02 -8.30
N GLU A 31 3.62 -0.61 -8.34
CA GLU A 31 4.68 -1.44 -8.90
C GLU A 31 5.97 -1.17 -8.14
N LEU A 32 6.94 -2.05 -8.32
CA LEU A 32 8.22 -1.93 -7.64
C LEU A 32 9.32 -1.64 -8.65
N ASP A 33 10.22 -0.73 -8.31
CA ASP A 33 11.46 -0.65 -9.05
C ASP A 33 12.58 -1.09 -8.09
N ALA A 34 13.81 -0.84 -8.44
CA ALA A 34 14.93 -1.35 -7.67
C ALA A 34 14.98 -0.80 -6.23
N SER A 35 14.41 0.36 -6.00
CA SER A 35 14.56 1.02 -4.71
C SER A 35 13.31 1.66 -4.14
N SER A 36 12.17 1.51 -4.82
CA SER A 36 10.97 2.25 -4.42
C SER A 36 9.70 1.53 -4.80
N ILE A 37 8.61 1.94 -4.18
CA ILE A 37 7.27 1.60 -4.64
C ILE A 37 6.79 2.80 -5.46
N ILE A 38 6.21 2.52 -6.62
CA ILE A 38 5.67 3.57 -7.49
C ILE A 38 4.16 3.39 -7.55
N PHE A 39 3.43 4.42 -7.16
CA PHE A 39 1.97 4.42 -7.21
C PHE A 39 1.53 5.35 -8.33
N THR A 40 0.62 4.88 -9.16
CA THR A 40 0.20 5.64 -10.33
C THR A 40 -1.32 5.65 -10.44
N ASN A 41 -1.86 6.80 -10.81
CA ASN A 41 -3.26 6.95 -11.08
C ASN A 41 -3.36 7.85 -12.30
N GLU A 42 -4.17 7.48 -13.28
CA GLU A 42 -4.26 8.24 -14.52
C GLU A 42 -4.65 9.70 -14.32
N VAL A 43 -5.43 9.96 -13.30
CA VAL A 43 -5.91 11.30 -13.04
C VAL A 43 -4.95 12.07 -12.14
N SER A 44 -4.40 11.40 -11.14
CA SER A 44 -3.64 12.07 -10.09
C SER A 44 -2.14 12.10 -10.33
N GLY A 45 -1.66 11.24 -11.21
CA GLY A 45 -0.23 11.22 -11.50
C GLY A 45 0.51 10.10 -10.80
N THR A 46 1.73 10.38 -10.40
CA THR A 46 2.63 9.36 -9.86
C THR A 46 3.17 9.78 -8.51
N ALA A 47 3.24 8.83 -7.59
CA ALA A 47 3.88 9.05 -6.30
C ALA A 47 4.91 7.94 -6.10
N LYS A 48 6.02 8.25 -5.45
CA LYS A 48 7.10 7.30 -5.28
C LYS A 48 7.53 7.26 -3.82
N LEU A 49 7.62 6.07 -3.27
CA LEU A 49 8.06 5.89 -1.89
C LEU A 49 9.31 5.03 -1.85
N PRO A 50 10.45 5.62 -1.55
CA PRO A 50 11.70 4.85 -1.42
C PRO A 50 11.59 3.83 -0.30
N PHE A 51 12.14 2.64 -0.52
CA PHE A 51 12.12 1.59 0.49
C PHE A 51 12.77 2.06 1.80
N THR A 52 13.79 2.91 1.70
CA THR A 52 14.49 3.37 2.89
C THR A 52 13.64 4.21 3.83
N GLN A 53 12.51 4.71 3.35
CA GLN A 53 11.63 5.51 4.19
C GLN A 53 10.57 4.67 4.90
N ILE A 54 10.43 3.41 4.52
CA ILE A 54 9.39 2.55 5.09
C ILE A 54 9.80 2.08 6.48
N GLN A 55 8.90 2.25 7.44
CA GLN A 55 9.10 1.81 8.82
C GLN A 55 8.46 0.46 9.08
N SER A 56 7.23 0.28 8.62
CA SER A 56 6.52 -0.98 8.83
C SER A 56 5.38 -1.11 7.86
N ILE A 57 4.91 -2.33 7.67
CA ILE A 57 3.77 -2.63 6.83
C ILE A 57 2.86 -3.54 7.65
N ASP A 58 1.61 -3.14 7.80
CA ASP A 58 0.65 -3.89 8.60
C ASP A 58 -0.57 -4.24 7.77
N TYR A 59 -1.19 -5.37 8.10
CA TYR A 59 -2.40 -5.82 7.43
C TYR A 59 -3.50 -5.96 8.46
N MET A 60 -4.70 -5.51 8.13
CA MET A 60 -5.81 -5.60 9.07
C MET A 60 -7.15 -5.47 8.37
N PRO A 61 -8.21 -6.05 8.94
CA PRO A 61 -9.55 -5.84 8.42
C PRO A 61 -9.98 -4.39 8.60
N GLU A 62 -11.00 -3.99 7.86
CA GLU A 62 -11.48 -2.61 7.90
C GLU A 62 -11.83 -2.15 9.32
N LEU A 63 -12.49 -2.99 10.09
CA LEU A 63 -12.87 -2.62 11.45
C LEU A 63 -11.66 -2.22 12.29
N ASN A 64 -10.60 -3.00 12.18
CA ASN A 64 -9.37 -2.72 12.92
C ASN A 64 -8.70 -1.44 12.43
N PHE A 65 -8.69 -1.24 11.12
CA PHE A 65 -8.11 -0.03 10.57
C PHE A 65 -8.86 1.21 11.05
N MET A 66 -10.18 1.19 10.97
CA MET A 66 -10.97 2.32 11.38
C MET A 66 -10.80 2.60 12.88
N GLY A 67 -10.74 1.55 13.68
CA GLY A 67 -10.54 1.73 15.10
C GLY A 67 -9.18 2.30 15.44
N LYS A 68 -8.15 1.83 14.75
CA LYS A 68 -6.78 2.22 15.08
C LYS A 68 -6.39 3.58 14.51
N TYR A 69 -6.78 3.86 13.28
CA TYR A 69 -6.33 5.07 12.61
C TYR A 69 -7.35 6.20 12.57
N HIS A 70 -8.62 5.87 12.76
CA HIS A 70 -9.67 6.88 12.72
C HIS A 70 -10.44 6.97 14.04
N ASN A 71 -10.08 6.13 15.00
CA ASN A 71 -10.76 6.08 16.29
C ASN A 71 -12.27 5.98 16.12
N ASN A 72 -12.69 5.25 15.12
CA ASN A 72 -14.09 5.14 14.77
C ASN A 72 -14.34 3.75 14.18
N PRO A 73 -14.55 2.73 15.02
CA PRO A 73 -14.66 1.35 14.55
C PRO A 73 -15.99 1.05 13.86
N THR A 74 -16.31 1.82 12.84
CA THR A 74 -17.47 1.56 12.00
C THR A 74 -16.99 1.01 10.67
N THR A 75 -17.85 0.27 10.01
CA THR A 75 -17.49 -0.38 8.76
C THR A 75 -18.58 -0.17 7.74
N THR A 76 -18.23 -0.39 6.49
CA THR A 76 -19.21 -0.35 5.41
C THR A 76 -19.98 -1.67 5.40
N ALA A 77 -21.01 -1.73 4.58
CA ALA A 77 -21.82 -2.92 4.48
C ALA A 77 -21.02 -4.14 4.02
N LYS A 78 -19.92 -3.92 3.33
CA LYS A 78 -19.10 -5.01 2.85
C LYS A 78 -17.77 -5.10 3.56
N ALA A 79 -17.77 -4.66 4.78
CA ALA A 79 -16.55 -4.57 5.55
C ALA A 79 -15.79 -5.87 5.67
N GLY A 80 -16.48 -6.97 5.76
CA GLY A 80 -15.82 -8.27 5.92
C GLY A 80 -14.97 -8.64 4.72
N MET A 81 -15.12 -7.93 3.62
CA MET A 81 -14.40 -8.23 2.41
C MET A 81 -13.17 -7.37 2.23
N LYS A 82 -13.00 -6.36 3.04
CA LYS A 82 -11.89 -5.42 2.85
C LYS A 82 -10.75 -5.69 3.80
N TRP A 83 -9.57 -5.90 3.24
CA TRP A 83 -8.33 -6.01 4.01
C TRP A 83 -7.47 -4.81 3.69
N PHE A 84 -7.09 -4.11 4.73
CA PHE A 84 -6.26 -2.92 4.58
C PHE A 84 -4.79 -3.26 4.70
N SER A 85 -3.99 -2.65 3.83
CA SER A 85 -2.54 -2.71 3.91
C SER A 85 -2.10 -1.30 4.27
N VAL A 86 -1.39 -1.16 5.37
CA VAL A 86 -0.97 0.15 5.87
C VAL A 86 0.54 0.21 5.87
N VAL A 87 1.08 1.20 5.18
CA VAL A 87 2.52 1.40 5.10
C VAL A 87 2.88 2.60 5.94
N ASN A 88 3.57 2.38 7.04
CA ASN A 88 4.05 3.45 7.89
C ASN A 88 5.43 3.86 7.43
N TYR A 89 5.63 5.14 7.22
CA TYR A 89 6.90 5.62 6.67
C TYR A 89 7.26 6.97 7.26
N THR A 90 8.52 7.35 7.07
CA THR A 90 9.01 8.66 7.46
C THR A 90 9.15 9.47 6.18
N SER A 91 8.52 10.63 6.13
CA SER A 91 8.57 11.47 4.94
C SER A 91 9.97 12.08 4.79
N SER A 92 10.21 12.68 3.62
CA SER A 92 11.50 13.32 3.38
C SER A 92 11.76 14.48 4.34
N SER A 93 10.70 15.02 4.95
CA SER A 93 10.86 16.09 5.95
C SER A 93 11.00 15.53 7.37
N GLY A 94 11.01 14.22 7.54
CA GLY A 94 11.20 13.60 8.84
C GLY A 94 9.93 13.33 9.61
N GLU A 95 8.78 13.50 9.00
CA GLU A 95 7.51 13.28 9.66
C GLU A 95 7.03 11.85 9.52
N ALA A 96 6.44 11.31 10.59
CA ALA A 96 5.85 9.99 10.53
C ALA A 96 4.49 10.09 9.85
N LYS A 97 4.30 9.28 8.81
CA LYS A 97 3.06 9.27 8.02
C LYS A 97 2.70 7.86 7.67
N TYR A 98 1.53 7.68 7.06
CA TYR A 98 1.15 6.36 6.57
C TYR A 98 0.35 6.46 5.28
N LEU A 99 0.37 5.35 4.54
CA LEU A 99 -0.47 5.17 3.36
C LEU A 99 -1.39 4.01 3.67
N ALA A 100 -2.64 4.10 3.26
CA ALA A 100 -3.59 3.01 3.45
C ALA A 100 -4.23 2.62 2.13
N PHE A 101 -4.24 1.33 1.86
CA PHE A 101 -4.86 0.76 0.66
C PHE A 101 -5.71 -0.41 1.10
N TRP A 102 -6.68 -0.81 0.29
CA TRP A 102 -7.43 -2.02 0.59
C TRP A 102 -7.65 -2.84 -0.67
N SER A 103 -7.90 -4.11 -0.46
CA SER A 103 -8.30 -5.02 -1.51
C SER A 103 -9.25 -6.05 -0.89
N VAL A 104 -10.01 -6.73 -1.75
CA VAL A 104 -10.95 -7.74 -1.27
C VAL A 104 -10.36 -9.15 -1.40
N ASP A 105 -9.12 -9.23 -1.83
CA ASP A 105 -8.42 -10.49 -1.99
C ASP A 105 -7.01 -10.31 -1.44
N SER A 106 -6.11 -11.23 -1.75
CA SER A 106 -4.76 -11.19 -1.23
C SER A 106 -3.79 -10.34 -2.04
N THR A 107 -4.30 -9.57 -3.01
CA THR A 107 -3.42 -8.78 -3.88
C THR A 107 -2.53 -7.83 -3.07
N GLY A 108 -3.12 -7.08 -2.17
CA GLY A 108 -2.35 -6.12 -1.38
C GLY A 108 -1.32 -6.81 -0.52
N ARG A 109 -1.72 -7.89 0.14
CA ARG A 109 -0.81 -8.61 1.00
C ARG A 109 0.38 -9.16 0.23
N LYS A 110 0.11 -9.77 -0.92
CA LYS A 110 1.19 -10.34 -1.72
C LYS A 110 2.15 -9.26 -2.21
N PHE A 111 1.59 -8.14 -2.64
CA PHE A 111 2.41 -7.05 -3.12
C PHE A 111 3.32 -6.52 -2.02
N PHE A 112 2.76 -6.23 -0.86
CA PHE A 112 3.54 -5.65 0.23
C PHE A 112 4.44 -6.67 0.93
N ASP A 113 4.13 -7.96 0.82
CA ASP A 113 5.07 -8.96 1.30
C ASP A 113 6.34 -8.92 0.45
N GLU A 114 6.18 -8.70 -0.86
CA GLU A 114 7.34 -8.57 -1.72
C GLU A 114 8.15 -7.31 -1.37
N VAL A 115 7.45 -6.23 -0.99
CA VAL A 115 8.14 -5.03 -0.54
C VAL A 115 8.99 -5.35 0.69
N ARG A 116 8.44 -6.09 1.64
CA ARG A 116 9.19 -6.48 2.81
C ARG A 116 10.43 -7.28 2.45
N ASN A 117 10.29 -8.16 1.47
CA ASN A 117 11.43 -8.97 1.07
C ASN A 117 12.54 -8.15 0.45
N ARG A 118 12.19 -7.06 -0.18
CA ARG A 118 13.17 -6.21 -0.86
C ARG A 118 13.75 -5.12 0.03
N THR A 119 13.10 -4.83 1.15
CA THR A 119 13.61 -3.81 2.04
C THR A 119 14.69 -4.40 2.92
N ALA A 120 15.22 -3.60 3.78
CA ALA A 120 16.27 -4.06 4.65
C ALA A 120 15.84 -5.14 5.62
N LEU A 121 14.56 -5.43 5.60
CA LEU A 121 14.06 -6.47 6.46
C LEU A 121 14.81 -7.76 6.24
N GLY A 122 15.25 -7.98 5.04
CA GLY A 122 15.95 -9.19 4.77
C GLY A 122 17.40 -9.12 5.07
N SER A 123 17.92 -7.99 5.45
CA SER A 123 19.33 -7.91 5.59
C SER A 123 19.74 -8.35 6.97
N VAL A 124 19.89 -9.60 7.10
CA VAL A 124 20.37 -10.19 8.33
C VAL A 124 21.83 -10.51 8.13
N THR A 125 22.63 -10.03 9.01
CA THR A 125 24.05 -10.35 8.97
C THR A 125 24.31 -11.44 9.97
N LEU A 126 24.84 -12.50 9.50
CA LEU A 126 25.15 -13.62 10.37
C LEU A 126 26.62 -13.64 10.72
#